data_c4defc23030dc7447866bfe38d57e647
#
_entry.id   c4defc23030dc7447866bfe38d57e647
#
_cell.length_a   1.000
_cell.length_b   1.000
_cell.length_c   1.000
_cell.angle_alpha   90.00
_cell.angle_beta   90.00
_cell.angle_gamma   90.00
#
_symmetry.space_group_name_H-M   'P 1'
#
loop_
_entity.id
_entity.type
_entity.pdbx_description
1 polymer ?
#
loop_
_entity_poly.entity_id
_entity_poly.type
_entity_poly.pdbx_seq_one_letter_code
_entity_poly.pdbx_strand_id
1 'polypeptide(L)'
;MAEPRFAFSAGTLDVAALQRTLADPSCGGYVAFEGWVRNFNEGRAVHRLEYEAFEALALREGERIVAEACTRFGVVNARCVHRIGDLPLGELAVWVGVAAPHRDEAFRACRWIIDEVKHRVPIWKKEHYADGDSGWVNCERCAAAPGAAHSHDHSHAHEHGHAHEHAPPVTAATPDYSRQMALREIGPTGQARLRASSVAVIGAGGLGVPVLQYLAGAGIGRLVVIDGDRLEASNLHRQTWFALADCGQPKAELAAERIRALNPDVRVEAHALRLDAGNAARLLAGCHLLIDCSDNFATKFLLNDLAHELSVPVLLASVHQFEGQLQVVDPARGSACLRCLWPQATRDGVVGNCTEAGVLGPVPGILGSLQALEALKVLLDLPGRLGDEVLLVNLLETGMTRVRAKRAKGCEGGPCGRAAMALNDARQALETMPHGSDGGFELDFDDLAQAIAAGYVVIDIRAPDESAADPLPGFVRCIPMDEMLVGRNLPAEGRYLLVCSRGVRSRSTCEALRERGIHAAHSLRGGVQGRTWPAPRTTYL
;
A
#
# COMPACT_ATOMS: atom_id res chain seq x y z
N MET A 1 28.01 -31.04 18.04
CA MET A 1 27.21 -29.98 17.43
C MET A 1 27.77 -28.67 17.96
N ALA A 2 27.97 -27.66 17.11
CA ALA A 2 28.40 -26.34 17.58
C ALA A 2 27.32 -25.76 18.50
N GLU A 3 27.72 -25.13 19.60
CA GLU A 3 26.76 -24.43 20.48
C GLU A 3 26.09 -23.28 19.74
N PRO A 4 24.79 -23.01 20.00
CA PRO A 4 24.08 -21.93 19.34
C PRO A 4 24.69 -20.56 19.70
N ARG A 5 24.78 -19.67 18.72
CA ARG A 5 25.29 -18.31 18.92
C ARG A 5 24.32 -17.41 19.67
N PHE A 6 23.04 -17.73 19.59
CA PHE A 6 21.98 -17.05 20.37
C PHE A 6 21.19 -18.09 21.17
N ALA A 7 20.96 -17.80 22.45
CA ALA A 7 20.21 -18.69 23.34
C ALA A 7 19.40 -17.94 24.38
N PHE A 8 18.34 -18.58 24.86
CA PHE A 8 17.63 -18.17 26.08
C PHE A 8 18.11 -18.97 27.30
N SER A 9 18.01 -18.35 28.46
CA SER A 9 18.22 -19.01 29.77
C SER A 9 17.11 -18.60 30.74
N ALA A 10 16.51 -19.58 31.42
CA ALA A 10 15.60 -19.34 32.53
C ALA A 10 16.35 -19.15 33.88
N GLY A 11 17.62 -19.59 33.95
CA GLY A 11 18.47 -19.47 35.14
C GLY A 11 19.52 -18.39 35.03
N THR A 12 20.25 -18.16 36.12
CA THR A 12 21.39 -17.22 36.17
C THR A 12 22.47 -17.58 35.17
N LEU A 13 23.10 -16.58 34.54
CA LEU A 13 24.13 -16.78 33.54
C LEU A 13 25.50 -16.96 34.20
N ASP A 14 26.19 -18.05 33.89
CA ASP A 14 27.61 -18.23 34.22
C ASP A 14 28.48 -17.52 33.17
N VAL A 15 28.78 -16.26 33.42
CA VAL A 15 29.56 -15.39 32.51
C VAL A 15 30.95 -16.02 32.24
N ALA A 16 31.57 -16.62 33.25
CA ALA A 16 32.89 -17.24 33.08
C ALA A 16 32.84 -18.46 32.16
N ALA A 17 31.77 -19.26 32.24
CA ALA A 17 31.55 -20.38 31.30
C ALA A 17 31.28 -19.84 29.89
N LEU A 18 30.43 -18.84 29.73
CA LEU A 18 30.13 -18.23 28.45
C LEU A 18 31.37 -17.61 27.78
N GLN A 19 32.20 -16.91 28.55
CA GLN A 19 33.48 -16.35 28.06
C GLN A 19 34.40 -17.43 27.52
N ARG A 20 34.52 -18.56 28.23
CA ARG A 20 35.37 -19.68 27.80
C ARG A 20 34.94 -20.25 26.43
N THR A 21 33.67 -20.20 26.08
CA THR A 21 33.19 -20.68 24.77
C THR A 21 33.65 -19.81 23.61
N LEU A 22 34.11 -18.59 23.86
CA LEU A 22 34.58 -17.65 22.84
C LEU A 22 36.11 -17.58 22.72
N ALA A 23 36.84 -18.28 23.61
CA ALA A 23 38.30 -18.26 23.60
C ALA A 23 38.85 -18.88 22.31
N ASP A 24 39.64 -18.07 21.58
CA ASP A 24 40.32 -18.51 20.35
C ASP A 24 41.71 -17.90 20.29
N PRO A 25 42.75 -18.69 20.00
CA PRO A 25 44.15 -18.22 19.97
C PRO A 25 44.43 -17.16 18.92
N SER A 26 43.59 -17.02 17.90
CA SER A 26 43.71 -15.98 16.85
C SER A 26 43.15 -14.62 17.26
N CYS A 27 42.48 -14.56 18.43
CA CYS A 27 41.84 -13.36 18.92
C CYS A 27 42.74 -12.62 19.91
N GLY A 28 43.06 -11.37 19.57
CA GLY A 28 43.75 -10.41 20.46
C GLY A 28 42.82 -9.54 21.30
N GLY A 29 41.52 -9.52 20.97
CA GLY A 29 40.50 -8.73 21.64
C GLY A 29 39.26 -9.52 22.03
N TYR A 30 38.86 -9.40 23.30
CA TYR A 30 37.59 -9.88 23.81
C TYR A 30 36.81 -8.70 24.41
N VAL A 31 35.52 -8.59 24.07
CA VAL A 31 34.60 -7.58 24.62
C VAL A 31 33.31 -8.28 25.03
N ALA A 32 32.80 -7.91 26.20
CA ALA A 32 31.47 -8.32 26.63
C ALA A 32 30.61 -7.13 27.01
N PHE A 33 29.32 -7.23 26.73
CA PHE A 33 28.28 -6.35 27.26
C PHE A 33 27.42 -7.16 28.22
N GLU A 34 27.15 -6.57 29.39
CA GLU A 34 26.27 -7.11 30.41
C GLU A 34 25.16 -6.13 30.71
N GLY A 35 23.91 -6.57 30.46
CA GLY A 35 22.71 -5.76 30.77
C GLY A 35 22.09 -6.23 32.08
N TRP A 36 22.02 -5.37 33.07
CA TRP A 36 21.56 -5.66 34.42
C TRP A 36 20.17 -5.08 34.70
N VAL A 37 19.41 -5.74 35.58
CA VAL A 37 18.13 -5.25 36.10
C VAL A 37 18.41 -4.11 37.10
N ARG A 38 18.06 -2.88 36.72
CA ARG A 38 18.23 -1.68 37.56
C ARG A 38 16.99 -1.41 38.42
N ASN A 39 17.18 -0.77 39.56
CA ASN A 39 16.12 -0.46 40.50
C ASN A 39 15.28 0.78 40.17
N PHE A 40 15.50 1.42 39.05
CA PHE A 40 14.86 2.68 38.68
C PHE A 40 14.71 2.81 37.17
N ASN A 41 13.54 3.20 36.72
CA ASN A 41 13.26 3.50 35.31
C ASN A 41 12.27 4.66 35.22
N GLU A 42 12.58 5.69 34.41
CA GLU A 42 11.74 6.86 34.11
C GLU A 42 11.10 7.54 35.34
N GLY A 43 11.88 7.76 36.37
CA GLY A 43 11.39 8.42 37.59
C GLY A 43 10.66 7.50 38.57
N ARG A 44 10.52 6.19 38.28
CA ARG A 44 9.80 5.22 39.09
C ARG A 44 10.74 4.14 39.65
N ALA A 45 10.52 3.74 40.87
CA ALA A 45 11.27 2.64 41.49
C ALA A 45 10.74 1.29 40.95
N VAL A 46 11.66 0.51 40.35
CA VAL A 46 11.38 -0.83 39.80
C VAL A 46 11.65 -1.85 40.91
N HIS A 47 10.79 -2.86 41.05
CA HIS A 47 10.94 -3.94 42.01
C HIS A 47 11.48 -5.23 41.36
N ARG A 48 11.06 -5.55 40.13
CA ARG A 48 11.53 -6.68 39.35
C ARG A 48 11.20 -6.48 37.86
N LEU A 49 11.87 -7.22 36.99
CA LEU A 49 11.53 -7.33 35.58
C LEU A 49 11.03 -8.74 35.25
N GLU A 50 10.15 -8.83 34.28
CA GLU A 50 9.70 -10.08 33.66
C GLU A 50 9.95 -10.00 32.16
N TYR A 51 10.59 -11.01 31.59
CA TYR A 51 10.85 -11.12 30.17
C TYR A 51 10.11 -12.29 29.55
N GLU A 52 9.34 -12.01 28.51
CA GLU A 52 8.71 -13.02 27.67
C GLU A 52 9.27 -12.95 26.25
N ALA A 53 9.28 -14.08 25.54
CA ALA A 53 9.75 -14.14 24.16
C ALA A 53 8.88 -15.08 23.33
N PHE A 54 8.71 -14.76 22.04
CA PHE A 54 8.24 -15.76 21.07
C PHE A 54 9.44 -16.61 20.64
N GLU A 55 9.79 -17.62 21.45
CA GLU A 55 11.07 -18.34 21.42
C GLU A 55 11.45 -18.84 20.03
N ALA A 56 10.53 -19.48 19.30
CA ALA A 56 10.83 -20.08 17.99
C ALA A 56 11.29 -19.05 16.93
N LEU A 57 10.75 -17.84 16.96
CA LEU A 57 11.15 -16.75 16.07
C LEU A 57 12.38 -16.03 16.62
N ALA A 58 12.40 -15.78 17.92
CA ALA A 58 13.48 -15.09 18.61
C ALA A 58 14.82 -15.82 18.47
N LEU A 59 14.84 -17.14 18.63
CA LEU A 59 16.05 -17.95 18.45
C LEU A 59 16.59 -17.86 17.02
N ARG A 60 15.71 -17.96 16.01
CA ARG A 60 16.14 -17.84 14.59
C ARG A 60 16.68 -16.45 14.26
N GLU A 61 16.00 -15.40 14.72
CA GLU A 61 16.42 -14.03 14.43
C GLU A 61 17.68 -13.66 15.21
N GLY A 62 17.79 -14.08 16.47
CA GLY A 62 19.00 -13.90 17.27
C GLY A 62 20.22 -14.60 16.68
N GLU A 63 20.09 -15.85 16.22
CA GLU A 63 21.14 -16.57 15.54
C GLU A 63 21.59 -15.85 14.26
N ARG A 64 20.63 -15.33 13.49
CA ARG A 64 20.91 -14.55 12.28
C ARG A 64 21.66 -13.26 12.58
N ILE A 65 21.27 -12.52 13.61
CA ILE A 65 21.95 -11.29 14.03
C ILE A 65 23.41 -11.57 14.39
N VAL A 66 23.68 -12.59 15.21
CA VAL A 66 25.05 -12.90 15.60
C VAL A 66 25.89 -13.37 14.41
N ALA A 67 25.32 -14.15 13.50
CA ALA A 67 26.00 -14.57 12.27
C ALA A 67 26.30 -13.38 11.33
N GLU A 68 25.35 -12.45 11.17
CA GLU A 68 25.54 -11.20 10.42
C GLU A 68 26.68 -10.36 11.02
N ALA A 69 26.76 -10.25 12.35
CA ALA A 69 27.83 -9.53 13.02
C ALA A 69 29.20 -10.14 12.73
N CYS A 70 29.32 -11.47 12.77
CA CYS A 70 30.56 -12.14 12.46
C CYS A 70 31.05 -11.82 11.04
N THR A 71 30.14 -11.86 10.07
CA THR A 71 30.46 -11.54 8.67
C THR A 71 30.78 -10.05 8.46
N ARG A 72 29.96 -9.17 9.05
CA ARG A 72 30.03 -7.72 8.84
C ARG A 72 31.28 -7.08 9.43
N PHE A 73 31.71 -7.55 10.59
CA PHE A 73 32.83 -6.96 11.33
C PHE A 73 34.10 -7.83 11.30
N GLY A 74 34.03 -8.98 10.63
CA GLY A 74 35.19 -9.87 10.55
C GLY A 74 35.62 -10.47 11.89
N VAL A 75 34.67 -10.67 12.84
CA VAL A 75 34.98 -11.24 14.15
C VAL A 75 35.00 -12.76 14.09
N VAL A 76 35.89 -13.37 14.85
CA VAL A 76 36.13 -14.84 14.85
C VAL A 76 34.96 -15.56 15.51
N ASN A 77 34.52 -15.06 16.66
CA ASN A 77 33.47 -15.68 17.43
C ASN A 77 32.60 -14.63 18.17
N ALA A 78 31.31 -14.87 18.23
CA ALA A 78 30.37 -14.03 18.98
C ALA A 78 29.21 -14.87 19.50
N ARG A 79 28.68 -14.49 20.65
CA ARG A 79 27.54 -15.16 21.28
C ARG A 79 26.70 -14.16 22.07
N CYS A 80 25.38 -14.37 22.06
CA CYS A 80 24.43 -13.61 22.88
C CYS A 80 23.54 -14.59 23.66
N VAL A 81 23.35 -14.35 24.94
CA VAL A 81 22.41 -15.11 25.79
C VAL A 81 21.50 -14.14 26.52
N HIS A 82 20.21 -14.29 26.35
CA HIS A 82 19.18 -13.47 27.01
C HIS A 82 18.39 -14.31 28.01
N ARG A 83 18.09 -13.75 29.19
CA ARG A 83 17.23 -14.41 30.16
C ARG A 83 15.75 -14.16 29.86
N ILE A 84 14.92 -15.16 30.21
CA ILE A 84 13.46 -15.09 30.18
C ILE A 84 12.89 -15.42 31.55
N GLY A 85 11.64 -15.01 31.81
CA GLY A 85 10.98 -15.16 33.10
C GLY A 85 11.25 -13.99 34.06
N ASP A 86 11.03 -14.24 35.35
CA ASP A 86 11.20 -13.26 36.42
C ASP A 86 12.66 -13.00 36.78
N LEU A 87 13.06 -11.74 36.80
CA LEU A 87 14.42 -11.30 37.16
C LEU A 87 14.37 -10.30 38.30
N PRO A 88 14.93 -10.64 39.48
CA PRO A 88 15.14 -9.69 40.58
C PRO A 88 16.10 -8.55 40.22
N LEU A 89 16.09 -7.52 41.04
CA LEU A 89 17.03 -6.39 40.91
C LEU A 89 18.48 -6.85 41.01
N GLY A 90 19.33 -6.26 40.17
CA GLY A 90 20.77 -6.56 40.14
C GLY A 90 21.12 -7.87 39.40
N GLU A 91 20.16 -8.61 38.89
CA GLU A 91 20.45 -9.78 38.07
C GLU A 91 20.82 -9.42 36.62
N LEU A 92 21.64 -10.27 36.01
CA LEU A 92 22.05 -10.16 34.62
C LEU A 92 20.93 -10.64 33.70
N ALA A 93 20.40 -9.74 32.88
CA ALA A 93 19.30 -10.03 31.95
C ALA A 93 19.78 -10.48 30.57
N VAL A 94 20.88 -9.90 30.10
CA VAL A 94 21.44 -10.21 28.78
C VAL A 94 22.96 -10.11 28.83
N TRP A 95 23.61 -11.07 28.16
CA TRP A 95 25.05 -11.07 27.95
C TRP A 95 25.35 -11.20 26.47
N VAL A 96 26.28 -10.38 25.97
CA VAL A 96 26.82 -10.45 24.62
C VAL A 96 28.34 -10.51 24.74
N GLY A 97 28.96 -11.55 24.16
CA GLY A 97 30.40 -11.67 24.09
C GLY A 97 30.89 -11.74 22.65
N VAL A 98 32.03 -11.11 22.37
CA VAL A 98 32.66 -11.07 21.04
C VAL A 98 34.16 -11.23 21.17
N ALA A 99 34.73 -12.12 20.37
CA ALA A 99 36.18 -12.34 20.24
C ALA A 99 36.61 -12.01 18.80
N ALA A 100 37.61 -11.16 18.66
CA ALA A 100 38.13 -10.69 17.38
C ALA A 100 39.66 -10.56 17.38
N PRO A 101 40.32 -10.56 16.20
CA PRO A 101 41.76 -10.31 16.10
C PRO A 101 42.18 -8.97 16.72
N HIS A 102 41.36 -7.91 16.54
CA HIS A 102 41.61 -6.60 17.07
C HIS A 102 40.45 -6.05 17.87
N ARG A 103 40.73 -5.12 18.77
CA ARG A 103 39.72 -4.58 19.70
C ARG A 103 38.59 -3.78 19.03
N ASP A 104 38.85 -3.06 17.93
CA ASP A 104 37.84 -2.19 17.28
C ASP A 104 36.67 -3.00 16.75
N GLU A 105 36.98 -4.09 16.03
CA GLU A 105 35.97 -5.01 15.51
C GLU A 105 35.15 -5.63 16.64
N ALA A 106 35.78 -6.01 17.75
CA ALA A 106 35.10 -6.59 18.90
C ALA A 106 34.12 -5.57 19.55
N PHE A 107 34.53 -4.32 19.76
CA PHE A 107 33.66 -3.28 20.31
C PHE A 107 32.48 -2.97 19.39
N ARG A 108 32.75 -2.79 18.10
CA ARG A 108 31.72 -2.47 17.11
C ARG A 108 30.70 -3.60 16.96
N ALA A 109 31.16 -4.85 16.88
CA ALA A 109 30.30 -6.01 16.78
C ALA A 109 29.45 -6.22 18.05
N CYS A 110 30.05 -6.08 19.23
CA CYS A 110 29.35 -6.25 20.50
C CYS A 110 28.22 -5.22 20.65
N ARG A 111 28.50 -3.95 20.36
CA ARG A 111 27.48 -2.89 20.36
C ARG A 111 26.40 -3.15 19.34
N TRP A 112 26.75 -3.49 18.12
CA TRP A 112 25.79 -3.75 17.05
C TRP A 112 24.88 -4.94 17.38
N ILE A 113 25.43 -6.05 17.93
CA ILE A 113 24.64 -7.21 18.34
C ILE A 113 23.56 -6.81 19.36
N ILE A 114 23.92 -6.10 20.43
CA ILE A 114 22.93 -5.73 21.46
C ILE A 114 21.87 -4.76 20.94
N ASP A 115 22.26 -3.82 20.06
CA ASP A 115 21.32 -2.86 19.46
C ASP A 115 20.33 -3.62 18.53
N GLU A 116 20.81 -4.55 17.69
CA GLU A 116 19.96 -5.33 16.79
C GLU A 116 19.08 -6.34 17.56
N VAL A 117 19.59 -6.98 18.61
CA VAL A 117 18.81 -7.89 19.46
C VAL A 117 17.63 -7.14 20.08
N LYS A 118 17.87 -5.96 20.63
CA LYS A 118 16.82 -5.10 21.19
C LYS A 118 15.81 -4.61 20.14
N HIS A 119 16.22 -4.49 18.89
CA HIS A 119 15.39 -3.95 17.80
C HIS A 119 14.59 -5.04 17.06
N ARG A 120 15.19 -6.21 16.81
CA ARG A 120 14.66 -7.23 15.89
C ARG A 120 14.11 -8.47 16.60
N VAL A 121 14.69 -8.85 17.76
CA VAL A 121 14.27 -10.07 18.44
C VAL A 121 12.98 -9.83 19.22
N PRO A 122 11.92 -10.64 19.04
CA PRO A 122 10.65 -10.49 19.72
C PRO A 122 10.75 -10.93 21.19
N ILE A 123 11.26 -10.03 22.03
CA ILE A 123 11.38 -10.14 23.47
C ILE A 123 10.61 -8.95 24.08
N TRP A 124 9.71 -9.25 25.00
CA TRP A 124 8.93 -8.25 25.73
C TRP A 124 9.42 -8.16 27.16
N LYS A 125 9.49 -6.92 27.67
CA LYS A 125 9.89 -6.61 29.03
C LYS A 125 8.70 -6.03 29.78
N LYS A 126 8.32 -6.62 30.92
CA LYS A 126 7.35 -6.10 31.85
C LYS A 126 8.06 -5.59 33.08
N GLU A 127 7.80 -4.35 33.46
CA GLU A 127 8.33 -3.74 34.66
C GLU A 127 7.28 -3.81 35.78
N HIS A 128 7.71 -4.25 36.96
CA HIS A 128 6.90 -4.24 38.17
C HIS A 128 7.45 -3.16 39.08
N TYR A 129 6.64 -2.16 39.35
CA TYR A 129 7.01 -1.00 40.15
C TYR A 129 6.71 -1.17 41.63
N ALA A 130 7.44 -0.42 42.47
CA ALA A 130 7.28 -0.50 43.93
C ALA A 130 5.91 0.01 44.43
N ASP A 131 5.20 0.79 43.65
CA ASP A 131 3.85 1.29 43.88
C ASP A 131 2.72 0.26 43.59
N GLY A 132 3.09 -0.95 43.15
CA GLY A 132 2.15 -2.04 42.85
C GLY A 132 1.65 -2.05 41.41
N ASP A 133 2.02 -1.06 40.60
CA ASP A 133 1.69 -1.02 39.18
C ASP A 133 2.64 -1.91 38.35
N SER A 134 2.21 -2.33 37.17
CA SER A 134 3.04 -3.09 36.24
C SER A 134 2.71 -2.71 34.79
N GLY A 135 3.73 -2.60 33.95
CA GLY A 135 3.55 -2.25 32.54
C GLY A 135 4.48 -3.02 31.60
N TRP A 136 3.95 -3.45 30.46
CA TRP A 136 4.76 -4.00 29.37
C TRP A 136 5.52 -2.87 28.69
N VAL A 137 6.83 -2.99 28.60
CA VAL A 137 7.72 -2.04 27.93
C VAL A 137 8.36 -2.76 26.74
N ASN A 138 7.96 -2.37 25.54
CA ASN A 138 8.39 -3.09 24.34
C ASN A 138 9.70 -2.55 23.72
N CYS A 139 10.16 -1.37 24.16
CA CYS A 139 11.41 -0.77 23.66
C CYS A 139 11.78 0.46 24.51
N GLU A 140 13.05 0.70 24.75
CA GLU A 140 13.57 1.94 25.37
C GLU A 140 13.17 3.24 24.62
N ARG A 141 12.69 3.12 23.37
CA ARG A 141 12.17 4.25 22.58
C ARG A 141 10.71 4.60 22.85
N CYS A 142 9.90 3.68 23.42
CA CYS A 142 8.49 3.95 23.73
C CYS A 142 8.31 4.62 25.09
N ALA A 143 9.34 4.62 25.90
CA ALA A 143 9.32 5.08 27.28
C ALA A 143 9.64 6.56 27.47
N ALA A 144 9.97 7.31 26.43
CA ALA A 144 10.35 8.72 26.53
C ALA A 144 9.17 9.70 26.33
N ALA A 145 8.01 9.44 26.95
CA ALA A 145 6.92 10.41 27.06
C ALA A 145 6.42 10.49 28.51
N PRO A 146 6.58 11.63 29.22
CA PRO A 146 6.06 11.78 30.57
C PRO A 146 4.54 11.97 30.57
N GLY A 147 3.83 11.09 31.27
CA GLY A 147 2.51 11.33 31.82
C GLY A 147 1.30 10.89 31.01
N ALA A 148 0.85 9.65 31.20
CA ALA A 148 -0.57 9.32 31.20
C ALA A 148 -0.80 8.07 32.06
N ALA A 149 -1.23 8.27 33.28
CA ALA A 149 -1.77 7.22 34.13
C ALA A 149 -3.16 6.83 33.60
N HIS A 150 -3.33 5.59 33.17
CA HIS A 150 -4.66 4.99 32.99
C HIS A 150 -4.93 4.03 34.14
N SER A 151 -5.75 4.48 35.07
CA SER A 151 -6.39 3.63 36.05
C SER A 151 -7.61 2.97 35.41
N HIS A 152 -7.61 1.64 35.34
CA HIS A 152 -8.83 0.87 35.12
C HIS A 152 -9.26 0.32 36.50
N ASP A 153 -10.27 0.95 37.06
CA ASP A 153 -10.98 0.41 38.24
C ASP A 153 -12.35 -0.11 37.79
N HIS A 154 -12.58 -1.39 37.96
CA HIS A 154 -13.88 -2.01 37.82
C HIS A 154 -14.43 -2.29 39.20
N SER A 155 -15.32 -1.43 39.70
CA SER A 155 -16.21 -1.80 40.79
C SER A 155 -17.63 -1.36 40.46
N HIS A 156 -18.54 -2.36 40.45
CA HIS A 156 -19.97 -2.16 40.34
C HIS A 156 -20.53 -1.68 41.70
N ALA A 157 -21.25 -0.58 41.70
CA ALA A 157 -22.31 -0.34 42.69
C ALA A 157 -23.36 0.59 42.06
N HIS A 158 -24.61 0.13 42.09
CA HIS A 158 -25.79 0.91 41.77
C HIS A 158 -26.11 1.87 42.90
N GLU A 159 -26.35 3.13 42.58
CA GLU A 159 -27.33 3.95 43.34
C GLU A 159 -27.86 5.11 42.47
N HIS A 160 -29.18 5.34 42.57
CA HIS A 160 -29.92 6.37 41.87
C HIS A 160 -29.78 7.73 42.56
N GLY A 161 -29.51 8.79 41.81
CA GLY A 161 -29.62 10.16 42.31
C GLY A 161 -29.54 11.18 41.16
N HIS A 162 -30.67 11.81 40.83
CA HIS A 162 -30.73 12.87 39.83
C HIS A 162 -30.10 14.17 40.37
N ALA A 163 -29.05 14.63 39.71
CA ALA A 163 -28.67 16.04 39.69
C ALA A 163 -28.07 16.37 38.33
N HIS A 164 -28.72 17.26 37.58
CA HIS A 164 -28.17 17.82 36.34
C HIS A 164 -27.05 18.81 36.70
N GLU A 165 -25.81 18.35 36.75
CA GLU A 165 -24.64 19.23 36.69
C GLU A 165 -24.27 19.42 35.24
N HIS A 166 -24.23 20.67 34.79
CA HIS A 166 -23.73 21.05 33.50
C HIS A 166 -22.26 20.63 33.37
N ALA A 167 -21.99 19.66 32.49
CA ALA A 167 -20.62 19.30 32.13
C ALA A 167 -19.89 20.58 31.67
N PRO A 168 -18.63 20.78 32.07
CA PRO A 168 -17.83 21.89 31.55
C PRO A 168 -17.75 21.79 30.00
N PRO A 169 -17.69 22.93 29.29
CA PRO A 169 -17.61 22.92 27.84
C PRO A 169 -16.39 22.08 27.43
N VAL A 170 -16.64 21.06 26.63
CA VAL A 170 -15.58 20.24 26.03
C VAL A 170 -14.75 21.20 25.19
N THR A 171 -13.57 21.57 25.67
CA THR A 171 -12.58 22.28 24.86
C THR A 171 -12.33 21.42 23.65
N ALA A 172 -12.55 21.96 22.45
CA ALA A 172 -12.38 21.22 21.19
C ALA A 172 -10.95 20.61 21.21
N ALA A 173 -10.88 19.27 21.16
CA ALA A 173 -9.60 18.57 21.14
C ALA A 173 -8.84 19.00 19.87
N THR A 174 -7.59 19.41 20.02
CA THR A 174 -6.70 19.72 18.92
C THR A 174 -5.94 18.47 18.47
N PRO A 175 -5.60 18.33 17.17
CA PRO A 175 -4.81 17.20 16.70
C PRO A 175 -3.46 17.11 17.43
N ASP A 176 -3.13 15.92 17.93
CA ASP A 176 -1.87 15.65 18.63
C ASP A 176 -0.97 14.72 17.81
N TYR A 177 0.19 15.23 17.39
CA TYR A 177 1.18 14.53 16.58
C TYR A 177 2.35 13.96 17.41
N SER A 178 2.26 13.99 18.73
CA SER A 178 3.35 13.58 19.64
C SER A 178 3.87 12.17 19.35
N ARG A 179 2.98 11.24 19.02
CA ARG A 179 3.34 9.83 18.73
C ARG A 179 4.21 9.69 17.49
N GLN A 180 3.90 10.41 16.40
CA GLN A 180 4.76 10.35 15.21
C GLN A 180 6.00 11.22 15.36
N MET A 181 5.94 12.34 16.08
CA MET A 181 7.13 13.17 16.39
C MET A 181 8.12 12.47 17.33
N ALA A 182 7.69 11.46 18.10
CA ALA A 182 8.57 10.61 18.87
C ALA A 182 9.51 9.75 18.01
N LEU A 183 9.17 9.53 16.73
CA LEU A 183 10.07 8.87 15.78
C LEU A 183 11.23 9.81 15.47
N ARG A 184 12.45 9.31 15.68
CA ARG A 184 13.70 10.06 15.45
C ARG A 184 13.80 10.61 14.01
N GLU A 185 13.27 9.86 13.06
CA GLU A 185 13.26 10.19 11.63
C GLU A 185 12.27 11.31 11.30
N ILE A 186 11.32 11.59 12.17
CA ILE A 186 10.29 12.63 11.99
C ILE A 186 10.61 13.83 12.88
N GLY A 187 10.48 13.69 14.19
CA GLY A 187 10.69 14.77 15.13
C GLY A 187 9.83 16.02 14.85
N PRO A 188 10.05 17.12 15.56
CA PRO A 188 9.34 18.39 15.30
C PRO A 188 9.62 18.96 13.91
N THR A 189 10.84 18.79 13.39
CA THR A 189 11.23 19.28 12.06
C THR A 189 10.49 18.54 10.94
N GLY A 190 10.37 17.20 11.04
CA GLY A 190 9.60 16.41 10.08
C GLY A 190 8.11 16.78 10.12
N GLN A 191 7.55 16.99 11.31
CA GLN A 191 6.17 17.45 11.45
C GLN A 191 5.94 18.83 10.80
N ALA A 192 6.86 19.74 10.96
CA ALA A 192 6.79 21.05 10.30
C ALA A 192 6.85 20.92 8.76
N ARG A 193 7.67 19.99 8.23
CA ARG A 193 7.70 19.69 6.79
C ARG A 193 6.37 19.12 6.29
N LEU A 194 5.75 18.18 7.02
CA LEU A 194 4.44 17.64 6.67
C LEU A 194 3.37 18.74 6.64
N ARG A 195 3.34 19.60 7.65
CA ARG A 195 2.42 20.74 7.73
C ARG A 195 2.64 21.75 6.58
N ALA A 196 3.85 21.92 6.09
CA ALA A 196 4.17 22.77 4.95
C ALA A 196 3.91 22.08 3.59
N SER A 197 3.64 20.78 3.59
CA SER A 197 3.46 20.00 2.36
C SER A 197 2.05 20.14 1.79
N SER A 198 1.98 20.07 0.45
CA SER A 198 0.76 20.06 -0.35
C SER A 198 0.75 18.83 -1.24
N VAL A 199 -0.30 18.01 -1.16
CA VAL A 199 -0.42 16.73 -1.86
C VAL A 199 -1.72 16.68 -2.64
N ALA A 200 -1.64 16.28 -3.90
CA ALA A 200 -2.82 15.95 -4.70
C ALA A 200 -3.05 14.44 -4.70
N VAL A 201 -4.28 14.02 -4.40
CA VAL A 201 -4.73 12.63 -4.44
C VAL A 201 -5.81 12.50 -5.51
N ILE A 202 -5.54 11.70 -6.53
CA ILE A 202 -6.42 11.49 -7.67
C ILE A 202 -7.10 10.13 -7.50
N GLY A 203 -8.40 10.16 -7.20
CA GLY A 203 -9.23 9.03 -6.82
C GLY A 203 -9.44 8.94 -5.30
N ALA A 204 -10.71 8.96 -4.86
CA ALA A 204 -11.16 8.72 -3.49
C ALA A 204 -11.83 7.35 -3.35
N GLY A 205 -11.36 6.37 -4.11
CA GLY A 205 -11.80 4.98 -4.14
C GLY A 205 -11.11 4.08 -3.10
N GLY A 206 -11.01 2.77 -3.39
CA GLY A 206 -10.44 1.80 -2.48
C GLY A 206 -8.97 2.05 -2.10
N LEU A 207 -8.15 2.58 -3.01
CA LEU A 207 -6.78 3.05 -2.75
C LEU A 207 -6.78 4.42 -2.06
N GLY A 208 -7.60 5.36 -2.55
CA GLY A 208 -7.60 6.75 -2.10
C GLY A 208 -8.08 6.92 -0.65
N VAL A 209 -9.05 6.13 -0.22
CA VAL A 209 -9.58 6.18 1.15
C VAL A 209 -8.47 6.03 2.19
N PRO A 210 -7.69 4.94 2.25
CA PRO A 210 -6.60 4.82 3.22
C PRO A 210 -5.50 5.86 3.03
N VAL A 211 -5.19 6.25 1.78
CA VAL A 211 -4.22 7.33 1.51
C VAL A 211 -4.65 8.61 2.18
N LEU A 212 -5.89 9.04 1.95
CA LEU A 212 -6.43 10.29 2.50
C LEU A 212 -6.52 10.24 4.03
N GLN A 213 -6.93 9.10 4.61
CA GLN A 213 -6.98 8.91 6.06
C GLN A 213 -5.62 9.11 6.72
N TYR A 214 -4.59 8.42 6.22
CA TYR A 214 -3.26 8.48 6.82
C TYR A 214 -2.55 9.82 6.58
N LEU A 215 -2.72 10.43 5.41
CA LEU A 215 -2.14 11.76 5.14
C LEU A 215 -2.81 12.85 5.98
N ALA A 216 -4.13 12.80 6.12
CA ALA A 216 -4.86 13.72 7.01
C ALA A 216 -4.45 13.50 8.46
N GLY A 217 -4.39 12.24 8.94
CA GLY A 217 -3.94 11.89 10.27
C GLY A 217 -2.50 12.32 10.57
N ALA A 218 -1.61 12.26 9.57
CA ALA A 218 -0.23 12.73 9.68
C ALA A 218 -0.08 14.26 9.69
N GLY A 219 -1.13 15.01 9.40
CA GLY A 219 -1.11 16.48 9.42
C GLY A 219 -0.44 17.11 8.21
N ILE A 220 -0.70 16.58 7.00
CA ILE A 220 -0.33 17.26 5.75
C ILE A 220 -1.07 18.59 5.67
N GLY A 221 -0.35 19.68 5.40
CA GLY A 221 -0.96 21.03 5.47
C GLY A 221 -2.03 21.28 4.44
N ARG A 222 -1.91 20.74 3.20
CA ARG A 222 -2.90 20.88 2.13
C ARG A 222 -3.11 19.56 1.39
N LEU A 223 -4.36 19.13 1.27
CA LEU A 223 -4.78 18.00 0.45
C LEU A 223 -5.72 18.48 -0.66
N VAL A 224 -5.40 18.15 -1.91
CA VAL A 224 -6.25 18.36 -3.08
C VAL A 224 -6.81 17.00 -3.46
N VAL A 225 -8.13 16.83 -3.33
CA VAL A 225 -8.83 15.58 -3.62
C VAL A 225 -9.58 15.72 -4.94
N ILE A 226 -9.26 14.88 -5.92
CA ILE A 226 -9.87 14.93 -7.26
C ILE A 226 -10.50 13.58 -7.55
N ASP A 227 -11.82 13.53 -7.66
CA ASP A 227 -12.59 12.33 -8.01
C ASP A 227 -13.91 12.75 -8.69
N GLY A 228 -14.16 12.26 -9.89
CA GLY A 228 -15.36 12.58 -10.67
C GLY A 228 -16.56 11.70 -10.40
N ASP A 229 -16.42 10.66 -9.56
CA ASP A 229 -17.47 9.69 -9.34
C ASP A 229 -18.38 10.04 -8.16
N ARG A 230 -19.58 9.44 -8.20
CA ARG A 230 -20.49 9.38 -7.06
C ARG A 230 -20.35 8.06 -6.33
N LEU A 231 -20.60 8.06 -5.02
CA LEU A 231 -20.56 6.86 -4.22
C LEU A 231 -21.72 5.92 -4.57
N GLU A 232 -21.41 4.65 -4.79
CA GLU A 232 -22.37 3.59 -5.00
C GLU A 232 -22.31 2.56 -3.86
N ALA A 233 -23.43 1.86 -3.59
CA ALA A 233 -23.47 0.81 -2.58
C ALA A 233 -22.46 -0.32 -2.86
N SER A 234 -22.18 -0.62 -4.13
CA SER A 234 -21.17 -1.57 -4.59
C SER A 234 -19.72 -1.17 -4.23
N ASN A 235 -19.50 0.07 -3.80
CA ASN A 235 -18.18 0.57 -3.41
C ASN A 235 -17.86 0.31 -1.94
N LEU A 236 -18.86 0.17 -1.07
CA LEU A 236 -18.70 0.19 0.39
C LEU A 236 -17.82 -0.93 0.93
N HIS A 237 -17.79 -2.10 0.29
CA HIS A 237 -16.94 -3.22 0.71
C HIS A 237 -15.43 -2.91 0.70
N ARG A 238 -15.01 -1.85 -0.04
CA ARG A 238 -13.60 -1.43 -0.14
C ARG A 238 -13.36 0.06 0.11
N GLN A 239 -14.41 0.86 0.25
CA GLN A 239 -14.37 2.30 0.56
C GLN A 239 -15.01 2.53 1.94
N THR A 240 -14.42 1.92 2.96
CA THR A 240 -15.00 1.77 4.31
C THR A 240 -15.09 3.07 5.11
N TRP A 241 -14.61 4.17 4.58
CA TRP A 241 -14.75 5.50 5.19
C TRP A 241 -16.14 6.11 4.97
N PHE A 242 -16.87 5.58 4.00
CA PHE A 242 -18.21 6.05 3.64
C PHE A 242 -19.28 5.11 4.20
N ALA A 243 -20.48 5.65 4.33
CA ALA A 243 -21.65 4.93 4.82
C ALA A 243 -22.70 4.74 3.71
N LEU A 244 -23.64 3.82 3.92
CA LEU A 244 -24.74 3.57 2.98
C LEU A 244 -25.58 4.84 2.74
N ALA A 245 -25.73 5.70 3.77
CA ALA A 245 -26.43 6.97 3.68
C ALA A 245 -25.74 8.01 2.79
N ASP A 246 -24.44 7.83 2.50
CA ASP A 246 -23.67 8.73 1.62
C ASP A 246 -23.84 8.39 0.14
N CYS A 247 -24.50 7.28 -0.21
CA CYS A 247 -24.67 6.86 -1.61
C CYS A 247 -25.36 7.94 -2.45
N GLY A 248 -24.84 8.13 -3.68
CA GLY A 248 -25.28 9.16 -4.61
C GLY A 248 -24.56 10.51 -4.47
N GLN A 249 -23.81 10.74 -3.40
CA GLN A 249 -23.02 11.97 -3.22
C GLN A 249 -21.66 11.89 -3.93
N PRO A 250 -21.04 13.04 -4.31
CA PRO A 250 -19.70 13.06 -4.91
C PRO A 250 -18.63 12.56 -3.93
N LYS A 251 -17.80 11.61 -4.36
CA LYS A 251 -16.76 11.00 -3.50
C LYS A 251 -15.74 12.02 -2.99
N ALA A 252 -15.33 12.99 -3.85
CA ALA A 252 -14.37 14.02 -3.45
C ALA A 252 -14.88 14.89 -2.30
N GLU A 253 -16.15 15.27 -2.33
CA GLU A 253 -16.79 16.09 -1.31
C GLU A 253 -16.93 15.33 0.02
N LEU A 254 -17.41 14.08 -0.05
CA LEU A 254 -17.49 13.19 1.11
C LEU A 254 -16.12 12.98 1.76
N ALA A 255 -15.07 12.72 0.96
CA ALA A 255 -13.71 12.57 1.47
C ALA A 255 -13.24 13.86 2.17
N ALA A 256 -13.53 15.03 1.61
CA ALA A 256 -13.17 16.29 2.24
C ALA A 256 -13.89 16.53 3.57
N GLU A 257 -15.16 16.15 3.68
CA GLU A 257 -15.90 16.20 4.95
C GLU A 257 -15.26 15.30 6.01
N ARG A 258 -14.91 14.07 5.64
CA ARG A 258 -14.23 13.12 6.54
C ARG A 258 -12.84 13.61 6.96
N ILE A 259 -12.08 14.24 6.04
CA ILE A 259 -10.77 14.85 6.37
C ILE A 259 -10.95 15.98 7.39
N ARG A 260 -11.90 16.89 7.19
CA ARG A 260 -12.15 18.00 8.13
C ARG A 260 -12.57 17.50 9.52
N ALA A 261 -13.38 16.44 9.55
CA ALA A 261 -13.79 15.81 10.80
C ALA A 261 -12.65 15.10 11.52
N LEU A 262 -11.74 14.44 10.76
CA LEU A 262 -10.58 13.74 11.30
C LEU A 262 -9.51 14.71 11.79
N ASN A 263 -9.20 15.75 11.01
CA ASN A 263 -8.12 16.67 11.29
C ASN A 263 -8.43 18.09 10.75
N PRO A 264 -8.91 19.00 11.60
CA PRO A 264 -9.25 20.36 11.20
C PRO A 264 -8.04 21.23 10.82
N ASP A 265 -6.81 20.82 11.16
CA ASP A 265 -5.59 21.53 10.75
C ASP A 265 -5.28 21.37 9.25
N VAL A 266 -5.87 20.38 8.59
CA VAL A 266 -5.61 20.06 7.19
C VAL A 266 -6.53 20.91 6.30
N ARG A 267 -5.93 21.74 5.47
CA ARG A 267 -6.67 22.42 4.40
C ARG A 267 -7.00 21.43 3.29
N VAL A 268 -8.28 21.14 3.08
CA VAL A 268 -8.72 20.23 2.02
C VAL A 268 -9.52 20.99 0.94
N GLU A 269 -9.15 20.75 -0.31
CA GLU A 269 -9.80 21.23 -1.52
C GLU A 269 -10.37 20.03 -2.28
N ALA A 270 -11.68 19.97 -2.48
CA ALA A 270 -12.36 18.88 -3.17
C ALA A 270 -12.78 19.31 -4.58
N HIS A 271 -12.54 18.45 -5.55
CA HIS A 271 -12.92 18.66 -6.94
C HIS A 271 -13.67 17.43 -7.45
N ALA A 272 -15.01 17.54 -7.53
CA ALA A 272 -15.91 16.50 -8.04
C ALA A 272 -15.90 16.47 -9.58
N LEU A 273 -14.74 16.17 -10.17
CA LEU A 273 -14.52 16.11 -11.61
C LEU A 273 -13.37 15.14 -11.93
N ARG A 274 -13.28 14.71 -13.18
CA ARG A 274 -12.15 13.92 -13.66
C ARG A 274 -10.97 14.82 -14.00
N LEU A 275 -9.76 14.34 -13.62
CA LEU A 275 -8.52 14.98 -14.02
C LEU A 275 -8.27 14.72 -15.51
N ASP A 276 -7.97 15.78 -16.25
CA ASP A 276 -7.59 15.75 -17.65
C ASP A 276 -6.47 16.77 -17.94
N ALA A 277 -5.91 16.75 -19.14
CA ALA A 277 -4.83 17.67 -19.53
C ALA A 277 -5.26 19.15 -19.47
N GLY A 278 -6.52 19.45 -19.72
CA GLY A 278 -7.04 20.83 -19.72
C GLY A 278 -7.17 21.43 -18.33
N ASN A 279 -7.40 20.61 -17.29
CA ASN A 279 -7.61 21.08 -15.92
C ASN A 279 -6.43 20.82 -14.98
N ALA A 280 -5.53 19.90 -15.34
CA ALA A 280 -4.46 19.41 -14.48
C ALA A 280 -3.51 20.51 -14.01
N ALA A 281 -3.02 21.37 -14.88
CA ALA A 281 -2.08 22.43 -14.53
C ALA A 281 -2.64 23.36 -13.43
N ARG A 282 -3.92 23.68 -13.50
CA ARG A 282 -4.60 24.51 -12.52
C ARG A 282 -4.82 23.77 -11.19
N LEU A 283 -5.27 22.51 -11.24
CA LEU A 283 -5.64 21.73 -10.05
C LEU A 283 -4.42 21.29 -9.26
N LEU A 284 -3.31 20.98 -9.94
CA LEU A 284 -2.09 20.47 -9.34
C LEU A 284 -1.09 21.58 -8.97
N ALA A 285 -1.42 22.83 -9.23
CA ALA A 285 -0.54 23.95 -8.94
C ALA A 285 -0.13 23.99 -7.46
N GLY A 286 1.18 24.11 -7.21
CA GLY A 286 1.77 24.20 -5.87
C GLY A 286 1.70 22.88 -5.06
N CYS A 287 1.39 21.75 -5.67
CA CYS A 287 1.53 20.46 -5.03
C CYS A 287 3.01 20.00 -5.03
N HIS A 288 3.45 19.44 -3.92
CA HIS A 288 4.79 18.89 -3.74
C HIS A 288 4.86 17.40 -4.07
N LEU A 289 3.70 16.73 -4.15
CA LEU A 289 3.56 15.31 -4.41
C LEU A 289 2.21 15.04 -5.09
N LEU A 290 2.21 14.16 -6.08
CA LEU A 290 1.02 13.63 -6.73
C LEU A 290 0.83 12.17 -6.33
N ILE A 291 -0.40 11.74 -6.06
CA ILE A 291 -0.71 10.35 -5.72
C ILE A 291 -1.84 9.86 -6.61
N ASP A 292 -1.54 8.86 -7.40
CA ASP A 292 -2.51 8.18 -8.24
C ASP A 292 -3.20 7.05 -7.47
N CYS A 293 -4.49 7.21 -7.24
CA CYS A 293 -5.38 6.20 -6.67
C CYS A 293 -6.50 5.82 -7.66
N SER A 294 -6.31 6.15 -8.95
CA SER A 294 -7.27 5.84 -10.00
C SER A 294 -7.19 4.37 -10.42
N ASP A 295 -8.24 3.89 -11.04
CA ASP A 295 -8.36 2.53 -11.58
C ASP A 295 -8.22 2.46 -13.11
N ASN A 296 -7.73 3.54 -13.73
CA ASN A 296 -7.60 3.61 -15.18
C ASN A 296 -6.18 4.02 -15.63
N PHE A 297 -5.75 3.48 -16.75
CA PHE A 297 -4.41 3.72 -17.28
C PHE A 297 -4.23 5.13 -17.83
N ALA A 298 -5.27 5.74 -18.39
CA ALA A 298 -5.20 7.09 -18.95
C ALA A 298 -4.76 8.11 -17.88
N THR A 299 -5.34 8.07 -16.69
CA THR A 299 -4.95 8.93 -15.56
C THR A 299 -3.52 8.64 -15.08
N LYS A 300 -3.11 7.35 -15.02
CA LYS A 300 -1.75 6.96 -14.61
C LYS A 300 -0.69 7.53 -15.54
N PHE A 301 -0.91 7.39 -16.85
CA PHE A 301 0.02 7.93 -17.84
C PHE A 301 0.03 9.46 -17.87
N LEU A 302 -1.13 10.10 -17.72
CA LEU A 302 -1.23 11.55 -17.60
C LEU A 302 -0.42 12.06 -16.39
N LEU A 303 -0.60 11.45 -15.22
CA LEU A 303 0.14 11.84 -14.01
C LEU A 303 1.64 11.58 -14.12
N ASN A 304 2.03 10.47 -14.74
CA ASN A 304 3.44 10.20 -15.04
C ASN A 304 4.07 11.31 -15.90
N ASP A 305 3.35 11.76 -16.93
CA ASP A 305 3.85 12.78 -17.84
C ASP A 305 3.88 14.16 -17.17
N LEU A 306 2.82 14.49 -16.42
CA LEU A 306 2.75 15.73 -15.62
C LEU A 306 3.80 15.80 -14.51
N ALA A 307 4.17 14.67 -13.90
CA ALA A 307 5.24 14.61 -12.92
C ALA A 307 6.57 15.13 -13.49
N HIS A 308 6.87 14.75 -14.73
CA HIS A 308 8.07 15.25 -15.44
C HIS A 308 7.94 16.73 -15.83
N GLU A 309 6.78 17.14 -16.31
CA GLU A 309 6.56 18.54 -16.72
C GLU A 309 6.63 19.50 -15.53
N LEU A 310 5.98 19.13 -14.43
CA LEU A 310 5.94 19.94 -13.21
C LEU A 310 7.18 19.76 -12.32
N SER A 311 8.06 18.78 -12.63
CA SER A 311 9.18 18.36 -11.78
C SER A 311 8.74 17.98 -10.36
N VAL A 312 7.58 17.33 -10.22
CA VAL A 312 6.98 16.91 -8.96
C VAL A 312 6.93 15.37 -8.92
N PRO A 313 7.33 14.72 -7.82
CA PRO A 313 7.22 13.27 -7.72
C PRO A 313 5.77 12.80 -7.77
N VAL A 314 5.54 11.60 -8.34
CA VAL A 314 4.24 10.93 -8.34
C VAL A 314 4.37 9.50 -7.82
N LEU A 315 3.41 9.09 -7.00
CA LEU A 315 3.20 7.71 -6.56
C LEU A 315 2.10 7.09 -7.41
N LEU A 316 2.44 6.00 -8.09
CA LEU A 316 1.53 5.23 -8.94
C LEU A 316 1.25 3.88 -8.29
N ALA A 317 -0.01 3.56 -8.02
CA ALA A 317 -0.43 2.27 -7.50
C ALA A 317 -1.46 1.61 -8.41
N SER A 318 -1.43 0.29 -8.50
CA SER A 318 -2.41 -0.51 -9.23
C SER A 318 -2.75 -1.76 -8.42
N VAL A 319 -4.02 -2.17 -8.49
CA VAL A 319 -4.54 -3.38 -7.83
C VAL A 319 -5.24 -4.24 -8.88
N HIS A 320 -5.02 -5.54 -8.82
CA HIS A 320 -5.74 -6.53 -9.60
C HIS A 320 -5.97 -7.78 -8.73
N GLN A 321 -7.23 -8.13 -8.46
CA GLN A 321 -7.60 -9.26 -7.59
C GLN A 321 -6.90 -9.22 -6.23
N PHE A 322 -5.90 -10.07 -6.01
CA PHE A 322 -5.08 -10.14 -4.79
C PHE A 322 -3.69 -9.51 -4.94
N GLU A 323 -3.38 -8.98 -6.10
CA GLU A 323 -2.06 -8.44 -6.42
C GLU A 323 -2.10 -6.92 -6.50
N GLY A 324 -0.94 -6.33 -6.23
CA GLY A 324 -0.75 -4.89 -6.33
C GLY A 324 0.67 -4.51 -6.69
N GLN A 325 0.80 -3.33 -7.24
CA GLN A 325 2.12 -2.71 -7.47
C GLN A 325 2.12 -1.27 -7.02
N LEU A 326 3.27 -0.81 -6.54
CA LEU A 326 3.53 0.57 -6.16
C LEU A 326 4.86 1.03 -6.74
N GLN A 327 4.86 2.18 -7.40
CA GLN A 327 6.05 2.82 -7.98
C GLN A 327 6.10 4.29 -7.57
N VAL A 328 7.30 4.80 -7.31
CA VAL A 328 7.58 6.22 -7.19
C VAL A 328 8.31 6.69 -8.44
N VAL A 329 7.74 7.67 -9.14
CA VAL A 329 8.39 8.38 -10.22
C VAL A 329 8.83 9.73 -9.69
N ASP A 330 10.14 9.92 -9.54
CA ASP A 330 10.75 11.16 -9.04
C ASP A 330 11.69 11.75 -10.12
N PRO A 331 11.20 12.71 -10.91
CA PRO A 331 11.99 13.29 -12.00
C PRO A 331 13.28 13.95 -11.52
N ALA A 332 13.28 14.58 -10.33
CA ALA A 332 14.44 15.26 -9.79
C ALA A 332 15.58 14.28 -9.43
N ARG A 333 15.24 13.03 -9.12
CA ARG A 333 16.22 11.97 -8.83
C ARG A 333 16.48 11.03 -10.00
N GLY A 334 15.85 11.28 -11.14
CA GLY A 334 16.07 10.50 -12.34
C GLY A 334 15.56 9.06 -12.27
N SER A 335 14.50 8.80 -11.50
CA SER A 335 13.89 7.46 -11.40
C SER A 335 13.34 6.98 -12.75
N ALA A 336 13.15 5.66 -12.89
CA ALA A 336 12.44 5.09 -14.03
C ALA A 336 10.98 5.55 -14.01
N CYS A 337 10.49 6.11 -15.11
CA CYS A 337 9.09 6.51 -15.24
C CYS A 337 8.19 5.33 -15.63
N LEU A 338 6.87 5.51 -15.58
CA LEU A 338 5.91 4.47 -15.97
C LEU A 338 6.16 3.97 -17.40
N ARG A 339 6.52 4.85 -18.35
CA ARG A 339 6.80 4.49 -19.72
C ARG A 339 8.12 3.74 -19.93
N CYS A 340 9.04 3.77 -18.97
CA CYS A 340 10.22 2.91 -18.99
C CYS A 340 9.86 1.44 -18.78
N LEU A 341 8.78 1.17 -18.04
CA LEU A 341 8.26 -0.17 -17.77
C LEU A 341 7.20 -0.56 -18.81
N TRP A 342 6.35 0.38 -19.18
CA TRP A 342 5.22 0.22 -20.10
C TRP A 342 5.33 1.23 -21.23
N PRO A 343 6.15 0.96 -22.28
CA PRO A 343 6.43 1.94 -23.34
C PRO A 343 5.19 2.39 -24.11
N GLN A 344 4.18 1.53 -24.21
CA GLN A 344 2.91 1.85 -24.82
C GLN A 344 1.83 1.93 -23.72
N ALA A 345 1.03 3.00 -23.74
CA ALA A 345 -0.12 3.08 -22.87
C ALA A 345 -1.06 1.91 -23.18
N THR A 346 -1.32 1.08 -22.16
CA THR A 346 -2.33 0.04 -22.26
C THR A 346 -3.70 0.72 -22.36
N ARG A 347 -4.54 0.28 -23.29
CA ARG A 347 -5.90 0.83 -23.41
C ARG A 347 -6.72 0.38 -22.21
N ASP A 348 -7.50 1.30 -21.64
CA ASP A 348 -8.49 0.95 -20.64
C ASP A 348 -9.46 -0.10 -21.23
N GLY A 349 -9.72 -1.17 -20.50
CA GLY A 349 -10.56 -2.29 -20.94
C GLY A 349 -9.82 -3.47 -21.60
N VAL A 350 -8.54 -3.37 -21.93
CA VAL A 350 -7.72 -4.51 -22.38
C VAL A 350 -7.24 -5.35 -21.19
N VAL A 351 -6.93 -4.71 -20.07
CA VAL A 351 -6.72 -5.36 -18.77
C VAL A 351 -7.96 -5.05 -17.94
N GLY A 352 -8.69 -6.07 -17.51
CA GLY A 352 -9.90 -5.90 -16.70
C GLY A 352 -9.64 -4.96 -15.53
N ASN A 353 -10.48 -3.96 -15.35
CA ASN A 353 -10.40 -3.07 -14.18
C ASN A 353 -10.93 -3.80 -12.92
N CYS A 354 -10.68 -3.23 -11.74
CA CYS A 354 -11.12 -3.83 -10.45
C CYS A 354 -12.63 -4.12 -10.40
N THR A 355 -13.43 -3.45 -11.22
CA THR A 355 -14.88 -3.64 -11.29
C THR A 355 -15.26 -4.90 -12.06
N GLU A 356 -14.39 -5.35 -12.98
CA GLU A 356 -14.62 -6.52 -13.83
C GLU A 356 -13.91 -7.78 -13.33
N ALA A 357 -12.68 -7.60 -12.81
CA ALA A 357 -11.88 -8.70 -12.28
C ALA A 357 -12.24 -9.09 -10.84
N GLY A 358 -13.02 -8.26 -10.14
CA GLY A 358 -13.27 -8.39 -8.71
C GLY A 358 -12.06 -7.98 -7.86
N VAL A 359 -12.31 -7.56 -6.64
CA VAL A 359 -11.27 -7.22 -5.65
C VAL A 359 -11.79 -7.43 -4.24
N LEU A 360 -10.97 -8.00 -3.36
CA LEU A 360 -11.29 -8.11 -1.95
C LEU A 360 -10.91 -6.79 -1.25
N GLY A 361 -11.82 -6.20 -0.45
CA GLY A 361 -11.68 -4.87 0.15
C GLY A 361 -10.34 -4.59 0.86
N PRO A 362 -9.80 -5.52 1.69
CA PRO A 362 -8.48 -5.33 2.31
C PRO A 362 -7.31 -5.13 1.33
N VAL A 363 -7.39 -5.66 0.10
CA VAL A 363 -6.27 -5.56 -0.87
C VAL A 363 -5.96 -4.10 -1.23
N PRO A 364 -6.90 -3.29 -1.75
CA PRO A 364 -6.65 -1.88 -1.97
C PRO A 364 -6.41 -1.12 -0.65
N GLY A 365 -6.98 -1.58 0.48
CA GLY A 365 -6.75 -1.01 1.80
C GLY A 365 -5.28 -1.08 2.23
N ILE A 366 -4.65 -2.25 2.09
CA ILE A 366 -3.23 -2.48 2.40
C ILE A 366 -2.35 -1.69 1.42
N LEU A 367 -2.62 -1.78 0.11
CA LEU A 367 -1.79 -1.10 -0.88
C LEU A 367 -1.88 0.43 -0.76
N GLY A 368 -3.07 0.99 -0.47
CA GLY A 368 -3.25 2.41 -0.20
C GLY A 368 -2.56 2.87 1.09
N SER A 369 -2.52 2.01 2.12
CA SER A 369 -1.73 2.28 3.34
C SER A 369 -0.22 2.29 3.07
N LEU A 370 0.27 1.37 2.24
CA LEU A 370 1.66 1.37 1.77
C LEU A 370 1.97 2.61 0.93
N GLN A 371 1.03 3.02 0.08
CA GLN A 371 1.15 4.23 -0.73
C GLN A 371 1.21 5.50 0.14
N ALA A 372 0.38 5.58 1.19
CA ALA A 372 0.44 6.67 2.16
C ALA A 372 1.78 6.70 2.90
N LEU A 373 2.27 5.55 3.37
CA LEU A 373 3.57 5.44 4.02
C LEU A 373 4.69 5.89 3.09
N GLU A 374 4.67 5.47 1.83
CA GLU A 374 5.67 5.86 0.85
C GLU A 374 5.60 7.36 0.53
N ALA A 375 4.40 7.94 0.50
CA ALA A 375 4.19 9.39 0.36
C ALA A 375 4.87 10.17 1.49
N LEU A 376 4.68 9.75 2.75
CA LEU A 376 5.33 10.36 3.90
C LEU A 376 6.87 10.22 3.82
N LYS A 377 7.38 9.06 3.37
CA LYS A 377 8.82 8.85 3.18
C LYS A 377 9.40 9.78 2.11
N VAL A 378 8.68 9.99 1.01
CA VAL A 378 9.08 10.91 -0.05
C VAL A 378 9.09 12.35 0.46
N LEU A 379 8.03 12.81 1.13
CA LEU A 379 7.91 14.17 1.67
C LEU A 379 8.97 14.48 2.73
N LEU A 380 9.29 13.50 3.56
CA LEU A 380 10.28 13.65 4.65
C LEU A 380 11.71 13.34 4.21
N ASP A 381 11.88 12.82 2.98
CA ASP A 381 13.17 12.35 2.47
C ASP A 381 13.80 11.24 3.33
N LEU A 382 12.97 10.29 3.76
CA LEU A 382 13.43 9.21 4.62
C LEU A 382 14.23 8.15 3.84
N PRO A 383 15.17 7.45 4.52
CA PRO A 383 15.88 6.32 3.92
C PRO A 383 14.90 5.17 3.61
N GLY A 384 15.26 4.34 2.62
CA GLY A 384 14.47 3.15 2.25
C GLY A 384 13.16 3.45 1.51
N ARG A 385 12.95 4.71 1.05
CA ARG A 385 11.88 5.02 0.10
C ARG A 385 12.11 4.28 -1.22
N LEU A 386 11.04 4.02 -1.96
CA LEU A 386 11.15 3.51 -3.33
C LEU A 386 11.82 4.57 -4.21
N GLY A 387 12.79 4.13 -5.02
CA GLY A 387 13.49 4.95 -6.00
C GLY A 387 13.42 4.26 -7.36
N ASP A 388 14.49 3.56 -7.75
CA ASP A 388 14.55 2.76 -8.97
C ASP A 388 13.96 1.35 -8.78
N GLU A 389 12.93 1.23 -7.97
CA GLU A 389 12.28 -0.05 -7.66
C GLU A 389 10.77 0.07 -7.75
N VAL A 390 10.12 -1.01 -8.17
CA VAL A 390 8.69 -1.23 -8.07
C VAL A 390 8.45 -2.23 -6.94
N LEU A 391 7.55 -1.91 -6.03
CA LEU A 391 7.06 -2.85 -5.04
C LEU A 391 5.93 -3.67 -5.67
N LEU A 392 6.12 -4.97 -5.76
CA LEU A 392 5.09 -5.95 -6.12
C LEU A 392 4.55 -6.60 -4.85
N VAL A 393 3.24 -6.68 -4.74
CA VAL A 393 2.53 -7.23 -3.58
C VAL A 393 1.62 -8.35 -4.06
N ASN A 394 1.76 -9.55 -3.49
CA ASN A 394 0.84 -10.66 -3.66
C ASN A 394 0.22 -11.00 -2.29
N LEU A 395 -1.01 -10.58 -2.09
CA LEU A 395 -1.69 -10.73 -0.80
C LEU A 395 -2.41 -12.08 -0.65
N LEU A 396 -2.51 -12.88 -1.70
CA LEU A 396 -2.96 -14.26 -1.59
C LEU A 396 -1.92 -15.11 -0.83
N GLU A 397 -0.63 -14.84 -1.11
CA GLU A 397 0.51 -15.53 -0.47
C GLU A 397 1.21 -14.65 0.59
N THR A 398 0.70 -13.45 0.87
CA THR A 398 1.27 -12.48 1.82
C THR A 398 2.74 -12.12 1.50
N GLY A 399 3.06 -12.04 0.20
CA GLY A 399 4.40 -11.74 -0.31
C GLY A 399 4.56 -10.28 -0.74
N MET A 400 5.75 -9.71 -0.49
CA MET A 400 6.15 -8.40 -0.99
C MET A 400 7.55 -8.49 -1.59
N THR A 401 7.73 -8.02 -2.82
CA THR A 401 9.00 -8.09 -3.54
C THR A 401 9.34 -6.74 -4.16
N ARG A 402 10.57 -6.27 -3.99
CA ARG A 402 11.09 -5.09 -4.69
C ARG A 402 11.82 -5.54 -5.94
N VAL A 403 11.40 -5.03 -7.09
CA VAL A 403 12.00 -5.32 -8.39
C VAL A 403 12.62 -4.04 -8.94
N ARG A 404 13.88 -4.10 -9.34
CA ARG A 404 14.58 -2.94 -9.88
C ARG A 404 13.99 -2.53 -11.22
N ALA A 405 13.56 -1.27 -11.33
CA ALA A 405 13.09 -0.63 -12.54
C ALA A 405 14.26 0.02 -13.28
N LYS A 406 14.55 -0.43 -14.52
CA LYS A 406 15.57 0.19 -15.34
C LYS A 406 14.98 1.37 -16.12
N ARG A 407 15.66 2.52 -16.03
CA ARG A 407 15.36 3.66 -16.89
C ARG A 407 15.68 3.32 -18.35
N ALA A 408 14.73 3.55 -19.26
CA ALA A 408 14.92 3.34 -20.68
C ALA A 408 15.92 4.35 -21.25
N LYS A 409 16.72 3.93 -22.25
CA LYS A 409 17.58 4.84 -23.01
C LYS A 409 16.73 5.94 -23.64
N GLY A 410 17.12 7.20 -23.48
CA GLY A 410 16.36 8.35 -23.98
C GLY A 410 15.29 8.90 -23.02
N CYS A 411 15.08 8.30 -21.84
CA CYS A 411 14.24 8.86 -20.78
C CYS A 411 14.96 10.00 -20.01
N GLU A 412 16.16 10.39 -20.41
CA GLU A 412 16.92 11.47 -19.81
C GLU A 412 16.28 12.83 -20.15
N GLY A 413 15.66 13.46 -19.16
CA GLY A 413 15.02 14.78 -19.34
C GLY A 413 13.65 14.78 -19.99
N GLY A 414 12.98 13.63 -20.09
CA GLY A 414 11.55 13.56 -20.40
C GLY A 414 11.12 13.27 -21.84
N PRO A 415 11.89 12.57 -22.72
CA PRO A 415 11.35 12.21 -24.03
C PRO A 415 10.27 11.12 -23.96
N CYS A 416 10.27 10.29 -22.91
CA CYS A 416 9.10 9.47 -22.61
C CYS A 416 7.85 10.34 -22.39
N GLY A 417 8.00 11.57 -21.86
CA GLY A 417 6.91 12.51 -21.63
C GLY A 417 6.47 13.28 -22.87
N ARG A 418 7.37 13.93 -23.63
CA ARG A 418 6.98 14.84 -24.71
C ARG A 418 6.32 14.17 -25.92
N ALA A 419 6.83 13.02 -26.35
CA ALA A 419 6.20 12.23 -27.42
C ALA A 419 4.85 11.65 -26.98
N ALA A 420 4.68 11.44 -25.69
CA ALA A 420 3.50 10.87 -25.09
C ALA A 420 2.39 11.89 -24.84
N MET A 421 2.71 13.13 -24.48
CA MET A 421 1.72 14.21 -24.37
C MET A 421 1.11 14.50 -25.75
N ALA A 422 1.91 14.55 -26.80
CA ALA A 422 1.40 14.70 -28.16
C ALA A 422 0.45 13.56 -28.59
N LEU A 423 0.72 12.33 -28.12
CA LEU A 423 -0.16 11.17 -28.32
C LEU A 423 -1.42 11.23 -27.44
N ASN A 424 -1.31 11.73 -26.21
CA ASN A 424 -2.45 11.93 -25.31
C ASN A 424 -3.33 13.09 -25.80
N ASP A 425 -2.76 14.20 -26.25
CA ASP A 425 -3.51 15.33 -26.84
C ASP A 425 -4.28 14.88 -28.09
N ALA A 426 -3.66 14.09 -28.95
CA ALA A 426 -4.32 13.49 -30.11
C ALA A 426 -5.42 12.47 -29.71
N ARG A 427 -5.22 11.72 -28.62
CA ARG A 427 -6.22 10.79 -28.08
C ARG A 427 -7.37 11.50 -27.36
N GLN A 428 -7.07 12.52 -26.57
CA GLN A 428 -8.07 13.31 -25.85
C GLN A 428 -8.91 14.16 -26.82
N ALA A 429 -8.33 14.62 -27.94
CA ALA A 429 -9.06 15.20 -29.05
C ALA A 429 -10.04 14.19 -29.69
N LEU A 430 -9.70 12.89 -29.67
CA LEU A 430 -10.58 11.80 -30.10
C LEU A 430 -11.65 11.44 -29.06
N GLU A 431 -11.35 11.57 -27.76
CA GLU A 431 -12.29 11.30 -26.66
C GLU A 431 -13.20 12.50 -26.34
N THR A 432 -12.76 13.73 -26.61
CA THR A 432 -13.55 14.98 -26.48
C THR A 432 -14.35 15.31 -27.73
N MET A 433 -14.22 14.54 -28.79
CA MET A 433 -15.21 14.60 -29.85
C MET A 433 -16.59 14.27 -29.24
N PRO A 434 -17.62 15.12 -29.47
CA PRO A 434 -18.94 14.86 -28.91
C PRO A 434 -19.35 13.43 -29.25
N HIS A 435 -19.92 12.72 -28.28
CA HIS A 435 -20.47 11.37 -28.41
C HIS A 435 -21.58 11.31 -29.49
N GLY A 436 -21.25 11.66 -30.71
CA GLY A 436 -22.15 11.79 -31.84
C GLY A 436 -21.54 11.43 -33.19
N SER A 437 -20.20 11.16 -33.25
CA SER A 437 -19.64 10.49 -34.43
C SER A 437 -19.34 9.05 -34.07
N ASP A 438 -20.37 8.22 -34.14
CA ASP A 438 -20.33 6.77 -34.17
C ASP A 438 -19.20 6.34 -35.11
N GLY A 439 -18.14 5.75 -34.58
CA GLY A 439 -17.12 5.08 -35.40
C GLY A 439 -17.68 3.87 -36.15
N GLY A 440 -18.99 3.71 -36.24
CA GLY A 440 -19.73 2.74 -37.04
C GLY A 440 -19.56 1.27 -36.61
N PHE A 441 -18.98 1.01 -35.43
CA PHE A 441 -18.73 -0.36 -34.98
C PHE A 441 -19.44 -0.76 -33.67
N GLU A 442 -20.08 0.17 -32.96
CA GLU A 442 -21.03 -0.16 -31.89
C GLU A 442 -22.43 -0.33 -32.47
N LEU A 443 -23.04 -1.45 -32.20
CA LEU A 443 -24.37 -1.80 -32.70
C LEU A 443 -25.31 -2.06 -31.53
N ASP A 444 -26.55 -1.69 -31.73
CA ASP A 444 -27.64 -2.00 -30.82
C ASP A 444 -28.48 -3.15 -31.39
N PHE A 445 -28.71 -4.14 -30.56
CA PHE A 445 -29.64 -5.22 -30.82
C PHE A 445 -30.47 -5.50 -29.58
N ASP A 446 -31.77 -5.56 -29.73
CA ASP A 446 -32.68 -5.92 -28.63
C ASP A 446 -32.61 -7.42 -28.28
N ASP A 447 -32.20 -8.25 -29.25
CA ASP A 447 -32.02 -9.69 -29.11
C ASP A 447 -30.79 -10.15 -29.91
N LEU A 448 -29.98 -11.05 -29.35
CA LEU A 448 -28.83 -11.64 -30.03
C LEU A 448 -29.22 -12.47 -31.25
N ALA A 449 -30.44 -13.04 -31.27
CA ALA A 449 -30.99 -13.74 -32.46
C ALA A 449 -31.17 -12.79 -33.65
N GLN A 450 -31.51 -11.52 -33.42
CA GLN A 450 -31.58 -10.50 -34.48
C GLN A 450 -30.21 -10.24 -35.09
N ALA A 451 -29.13 -10.22 -34.28
CA ALA A 451 -27.77 -10.06 -34.77
C ALA A 451 -27.36 -11.21 -35.71
N ILE A 452 -27.75 -12.44 -35.36
CA ILE A 452 -27.53 -13.62 -36.23
C ILE A 452 -28.33 -13.52 -37.52
N ALA A 453 -29.61 -13.16 -37.43
CA ALA A 453 -30.46 -12.94 -38.61
C ALA A 453 -29.90 -11.84 -39.53
N ALA A 454 -29.19 -10.86 -38.97
CA ALA A 454 -28.47 -9.81 -39.68
C ALA A 454 -27.09 -10.28 -40.24
N GLY A 455 -26.74 -11.56 -40.09
CA GLY A 455 -25.52 -12.17 -40.61
C GLY A 455 -24.28 -11.98 -39.73
N TYR A 456 -24.44 -11.69 -38.43
CA TYR A 456 -23.33 -11.62 -37.50
C TYR A 456 -23.06 -12.97 -36.82
N VAL A 457 -21.80 -13.29 -36.63
CA VAL A 457 -21.34 -14.31 -35.69
C VAL A 457 -21.21 -13.65 -34.33
N VAL A 458 -22.05 -14.02 -33.36
CA VAL A 458 -22.00 -13.46 -32.01
C VAL A 458 -20.92 -14.19 -31.21
N ILE A 459 -19.99 -13.44 -30.63
CA ILE A 459 -18.86 -13.98 -29.89
C ILE A 459 -18.85 -13.36 -28.48
N ASP A 460 -19.00 -14.22 -27.47
CA ASP A 460 -18.83 -13.87 -26.06
C ASP A 460 -17.32 -13.86 -25.72
N ILE A 461 -16.80 -12.68 -25.38
CA ILE A 461 -15.39 -12.50 -25.07
C ILE A 461 -15.13 -12.44 -23.56
N ARG A 462 -16.12 -12.77 -22.74
CA ARG A 462 -15.97 -12.83 -21.28
C ARG A 462 -15.04 -13.99 -20.89
N ALA A 463 -14.54 -13.94 -19.65
CA ALA A 463 -13.78 -15.06 -19.11
C ALA A 463 -14.69 -16.32 -18.98
N PRO A 464 -14.11 -17.54 -19.03
CA PRO A 464 -14.91 -18.78 -19.01
C PRO A 464 -15.79 -18.92 -17.77
N ASP A 465 -15.35 -18.46 -16.63
CA ASP A 465 -16.09 -18.43 -15.36
C ASP A 465 -17.25 -17.42 -15.37
N GLU A 466 -17.07 -16.24 -15.99
CA GLU A 466 -18.14 -15.26 -16.17
C GLU A 466 -19.22 -15.81 -17.11
N SER A 467 -18.81 -16.43 -18.21
CA SER A 467 -19.75 -17.03 -19.17
C SER A 467 -20.48 -18.24 -18.60
N ALA A 468 -19.85 -19.00 -17.70
CA ALA A 468 -20.47 -20.12 -17.00
C ALA A 468 -21.47 -19.65 -15.91
N ALA A 469 -21.17 -18.53 -15.23
CA ALA A 469 -22.04 -17.96 -14.19
C ALA A 469 -23.32 -17.30 -14.76
N ASP A 470 -23.24 -16.73 -15.97
CA ASP A 470 -24.34 -16.07 -16.66
C ASP A 470 -24.33 -16.48 -18.16
N PRO A 471 -24.75 -17.70 -18.48
CA PRO A 471 -24.60 -18.25 -19.82
C PRO A 471 -25.52 -17.55 -20.84
N LEU A 472 -24.95 -17.22 -22.00
CA LEU A 472 -25.68 -16.70 -23.15
C LEU A 472 -26.30 -17.82 -23.95
N PRO A 473 -27.29 -17.54 -24.86
CA PRO A 473 -27.91 -18.55 -25.70
C PRO A 473 -26.88 -19.43 -26.43
N GLY A 474 -27.15 -20.72 -26.57
CA GLY A 474 -26.21 -21.73 -27.06
C GLY A 474 -25.68 -21.56 -28.49
N PHE A 475 -26.17 -20.59 -29.25
CA PHE A 475 -25.65 -20.21 -30.55
C PHE A 475 -24.50 -19.17 -30.46
N VAL A 476 -24.24 -18.61 -29.27
CA VAL A 476 -23.13 -17.67 -29.03
C VAL A 476 -21.85 -18.47 -28.88
N ARG A 477 -20.81 -18.10 -29.61
CA ARG A 477 -19.46 -18.68 -29.45
C ARG A 477 -18.74 -18.02 -28.30
N CYS A 478 -18.15 -18.81 -27.41
CA CYS A 478 -17.30 -18.30 -26.36
C CYS A 478 -15.83 -18.35 -26.82
N ILE A 479 -15.22 -17.19 -26.98
CA ILE A 479 -13.79 -17.03 -27.28
C ILE A 479 -13.28 -15.93 -26.34
N PRO A 480 -12.56 -16.27 -25.26
CA PRO A 480 -12.03 -15.27 -24.33
C PRO A 480 -11.22 -14.18 -25.04
N MET A 481 -11.27 -12.96 -24.49
CA MET A 481 -10.70 -11.78 -25.08
C MET A 481 -9.19 -11.91 -25.39
N ASP A 482 -8.43 -12.56 -24.52
CA ASP A 482 -7.00 -12.82 -24.66
C ASP A 482 -6.70 -13.74 -25.87
N GLU A 483 -7.48 -14.78 -26.09
CA GLU A 483 -7.37 -15.64 -27.27
C GLU A 483 -7.72 -14.88 -28.57
N MET A 484 -8.71 -14.03 -28.51
CA MET A 484 -9.11 -13.18 -29.63
C MET A 484 -8.05 -12.17 -30.02
N LEU A 485 -7.44 -11.52 -29.03
CA LEU A 485 -6.38 -10.53 -29.24
C LEU A 485 -5.09 -11.13 -29.81
N VAL A 486 -4.79 -12.41 -29.56
CA VAL A 486 -3.67 -13.11 -30.21
C VAL A 486 -4.02 -13.74 -31.56
N GLY A 487 -5.28 -13.57 -32.03
CA GLY A 487 -5.73 -14.06 -33.34
C GLY A 487 -6.00 -15.56 -33.37
N ARG A 488 -6.14 -16.21 -32.21
CA ARG A 488 -6.52 -17.62 -32.13
C ARG A 488 -8.04 -17.76 -32.22
N ASN A 489 -8.49 -18.81 -32.92
CA ASN A 489 -9.90 -19.22 -33.02
C ASN A 489 -10.86 -18.21 -33.67
N LEU A 490 -10.36 -17.14 -34.33
CA LEU A 490 -11.20 -16.27 -35.14
C LEU A 490 -11.73 -17.05 -36.35
N PRO A 491 -13.05 -17.03 -36.63
CA PRO A 491 -13.57 -17.59 -37.87
C PRO A 491 -12.93 -16.90 -39.08
N ALA A 492 -12.62 -17.66 -40.11
CA ALA A 492 -11.87 -17.16 -41.27
C ALA A 492 -12.62 -16.08 -42.09
N GLU A 493 -13.96 -16.10 -42.07
CA GLU A 493 -14.81 -15.16 -42.80
C GLU A 493 -16.06 -14.85 -41.96
N GLY A 494 -16.54 -13.59 -41.96
CA GLY A 494 -17.78 -13.18 -41.33
C GLY A 494 -17.75 -11.78 -40.73
N ARG A 495 -18.93 -11.30 -40.36
CA ARG A 495 -19.12 -10.09 -39.54
C ARG A 495 -19.26 -10.55 -38.10
N TYR A 496 -18.51 -9.98 -37.18
CA TYR A 496 -18.48 -10.38 -35.79
C TYR A 496 -19.19 -9.36 -34.91
N LEU A 497 -20.07 -9.81 -34.04
CA LEU A 497 -20.61 -9.03 -32.92
C LEU A 497 -20.00 -9.53 -31.63
N LEU A 498 -19.07 -8.76 -31.07
CA LEU A 498 -18.42 -9.08 -29.81
C LEU A 498 -19.32 -8.63 -28.66
N VAL A 499 -19.48 -9.49 -27.67
CA VAL A 499 -20.27 -9.18 -26.47
C VAL A 499 -19.45 -9.40 -25.21
N CYS A 500 -19.60 -8.50 -24.25
CA CYS A 500 -19.08 -8.65 -22.89
C CYS A 500 -20.10 -8.11 -21.89
N SER A 501 -19.84 -8.17 -20.60
CA SER A 501 -20.80 -7.79 -19.57
C SER A 501 -21.38 -6.38 -19.78
N ARG A 502 -20.54 -5.35 -20.01
CA ARG A 502 -20.97 -3.93 -20.10
C ARG A 502 -20.63 -3.21 -21.41
N GLY A 503 -20.15 -3.89 -22.40
CA GLY A 503 -19.79 -3.30 -23.70
C GLY A 503 -18.39 -2.70 -23.76
N VAL A 504 -17.69 -2.51 -22.65
CA VAL A 504 -16.37 -1.86 -22.60
C VAL A 504 -15.27 -2.76 -23.23
N ARG A 505 -15.14 -4.00 -22.77
CA ARG A 505 -14.17 -4.97 -23.30
C ARG A 505 -14.41 -5.27 -24.78
N SER A 506 -15.65 -5.47 -25.18
CA SER A 506 -16.00 -5.75 -26.58
C SER A 506 -15.68 -4.57 -27.49
N ARG A 507 -15.89 -3.34 -27.03
CA ARG A 507 -15.51 -2.13 -27.74
C ARG A 507 -13.98 -2.04 -27.94
N SER A 508 -13.19 -2.15 -26.85
CA SER A 508 -11.72 -2.13 -26.90
C SER A 508 -11.16 -3.25 -27.77
N THR A 509 -11.76 -4.44 -27.72
CA THR A 509 -11.36 -5.57 -28.59
C THR A 509 -11.63 -5.29 -30.05
N CYS A 510 -12.78 -4.68 -30.40
CA CYS A 510 -13.09 -4.26 -31.77
C CYS A 510 -12.08 -3.22 -32.30
N GLU A 511 -11.71 -2.26 -31.48
CA GLU A 511 -10.70 -1.26 -31.83
C GLU A 511 -9.35 -1.91 -32.12
N ALA A 512 -8.89 -2.82 -31.26
CA ALA A 512 -7.64 -3.54 -31.42
C ALA A 512 -7.63 -4.48 -32.67
N LEU A 513 -8.75 -5.11 -32.97
CA LEU A 513 -8.90 -5.94 -34.18
C LEU A 513 -8.89 -5.10 -35.46
N ARG A 514 -9.53 -3.93 -35.44
CA ARG A 514 -9.55 -3.00 -36.58
C ARG A 514 -8.16 -2.42 -36.89
N GLU A 515 -7.36 -2.14 -35.89
CA GLU A 515 -5.95 -1.74 -36.08
C GLU A 515 -5.11 -2.83 -36.78
N ARG A 516 -5.52 -4.09 -36.63
CA ARG A 516 -4.92 -5.24 -37.34
C ARG A 516 -5.55 -5.53 -38.72
N GLY A 517 -6.42 -4.64 -39.19
CA GLY A 517 -7.11 -4.78 -40.47
C GLY A 517 -8.40 -5.62 -40.45
N ILE A 518 -8.88 -6.04 -39.28
CA ILE A 518 -10.13 -6.80 -39.11
C ILE A 518 -11.29 -5.81 -38.88
N HIS A 519 -11.75 -5.18 -39.94
CA HIS A 519 -12.81 -4.17 -39.88
C HIS A 519 -14.24 -4.73 -39.69
N ALA A 520 -14.42 -6.04 -39.82
CA ALA A 520 -15.70 -6.72 -39.68
C ALA A 520 -16.15 -6.97 -38.23
N ALA A 521 -15.35 -6.56 -37.24
CA ALA A 521 -15.68 -6.68 -35.83
C ALA A 521 -16.50 -5.47 -35.35
N HIS A 522 -17.59 -5.76 -34.65
CA HIS A 522 -18.53 -4.80 -34.05
C HIS A 522 -18.76 -5.14 -32.59
N SER A 523 -19.10 -4.16 -31.76
CA SER A 523 -19.38 -4.32 -30.32
C SER A 523 -20.86 -4.14 -30.05
N LEU A 524 -21.42 -4.98 -29.19
CA LEU A 524 -22.77 -4.76 -28.67
C LEU A 524 -22.74 -3.58 -27.65
N ARG A 525 -23.47 -2.51 -27.97
CA ARG A 525 -23.55 -1.34 -27.10
C ARG A 525 -24.13 -1.70 -25.72
N GLY A 526 -23.46 -1.27 -24.65
CA GLY A 526 -23.88 -1.54 -23.27
C GLY A 526 -23.73 -2.98 -22.79
N GLY A 527 -23.28 -3.91 -23.64
CA GLY A 527 -23.02 -5.31 -23.28
C GLY A 527 -24.27 -6.13 -22.98
N VAL A 528 -24.10 -7.23 -22.25
CA VAL A 528 -25.16 -8.22 -21.98
C VAL A 528 -25.69 -8.18 -20.55
N GLN A 529 -25.06 -7.52 -19.61
CA GLN A 529 -25.43 -7.50 -18.20
C GLN A 529 -26.80 -6.83 -17.99
N GLY A 530 -27.68 -7.51 -17.25
CA GLY A 530 -29.03 -7.01 -16.96
C GLY A 530 -30.02 -7.14 -18.12
N ARG A 531 -29.60 -7.73 -19.25
CA ARG A 531 -30.50 -8.06 -20.36
C ARG A 531 -31.01 -9.50 -20.21
N THR A 532 -32.31 -9.70 -20.43
CA THR A 532 -32.90 -11.03 -20.51
C THR A 532 -33.04 -11.42 -21.99
N TRP A 533 -32.47 -12.56 -22.36
CA TRP A 533 -32.52 -13.06 -23.71
C TRP A 533 -33.63 -14.08 -23.82
N PRO A 534 -34.59 -13.96 -24.78
CA PRO A 534 -35.65 -14.97 -24.95
C PRO A 534 -35.01 -16.32 -25.29
N ALA A 535 -35.54 -17.39 -24.67
CA ALA A 535 -35.13 -18.75 -25.01
C ALA A 535 -35.34 -18.99 -26.50
N PRO A 536 -34.42 -19.71 -27.19
CA PRO A 536 -34.58 -20.00 -28.60
C PRO A 536 -35.94 -20.72 -28.81
N ARG A 537 -36.78 -20.15 -29.66
CA ARG A 537 -37.99 -20.84 -30.08
C ARG A 537 -37.54 -22.11 -30.78
N THR A 538 -37.74 -23.25 -30.15
CA THR A 538 -37.52 -24.57 -30.73
C THR A 538 -38.52 -24.73 -31.86
N THR A 539 -38.13 -24.39 -33.06
CA THR A 539 -38.86 -24.81 -34.26
C THR A 539 -38.41 -26.24 -34.55
N TYR A 540 -39.18 -27.20 -34.08
CA TYR A 540 -39.08 -28.56 -34.62
C TYR A 540 -39.49 -28.50 -36.10
N LEU A 541 -38.58 -28.77 -37.01
CA LEU A 541 -38.83 -29.29 -38.34
C LEU A 541 -38.39 -30.74 -38.38
#